data_eda7dcfd89d305eea27758545711cd5b
#
_entry.id   eda7dcfd89d305eea27758545711cd5b
#
_cell.length_a   1.000
_cell.length_b   1.000
_cell.length_c   1.000
_cell.angle_alpha   90.00
_cell.angle_beta   90.00
_cell.angle_gamma   90.00
#
_symmetry.space_group_name_H-M   'P 1'
#
loop_
_entity.id
_entity.type
_entity.pdbx_description
1 polymer ?
#
loop_
_entity_poly.entity_id
_entity_poly.type
_entity_poly.pdbx_seq_one_letter_code
_entity_poly.pdbx_strand_id
1 'polypeptide(L)'
;STLSSSSAASDVYKRQITSCTNTSNPYVMLGAGLVAKKAVEKGLKVPEFVKTSLAPGSKVVTGYLRDSGLQEYLDDLGFNLVGYGCTTCIGNSGPLLPEIEKAVADEDLLVTSVLSGNRNFEGRIHPLVKANYLASPQLVVAYALSGTVDIDLQNEPIGQGKNGEDVYLQDIWPSIQEVSDTVDKVVTPELFLEEYKLSLIHI
;
A
#
# COMPACT_ATOMS: atom_id res chain seq x y z
N SER A 1 21.31 -0.88 13.47
CA SER A 1 21.10 -2.32 13.33
C SER A 1 21.59 -2.72 11.95
N THR A 2 22.67 -3.51 11.93
CA THR A 2 23.25 -4.05 10.71
C THR A 2 22.30 -5.06 10.07
N LEU A 3 21.83 -4.76 8.87
CA LEU A 3 21.16 -5.72 8.00
C LEU A 3 22.13 -6.88 7.77
N SER A 4 21.79 -8.10 8.20
CA SER A 4 22.65 -9.26 7.97
C SER A 4 22.54 -9.68 6.51
N SER A 5 23.68 -9.98 5.88
CA SER A 5 23.82 -10.22 4.45
C SER A 5 23.07 -11.43 3.88
N SER A 6 22.42 -12.25 4.71
CA SER A 6 21.67 -13.43 4.26
C SER A 6 20.14 -13.23 4.24
N SER A 7 19.59 -12.23 4.94
CA SER A 7 18.17 -11.90 4.93
C SER A 7 17.82 -10.68 4.06
N ALA A 8 18.83 -9.91 3.65
CA ALA A 8 18.64 -8.71 2.84
C ALA A 8 18.26 -8.98 1.37
N ALA A 9 18.37 -10.21 0.90
CA ALA A 9 18.10 -10.58 -0.50
C ALA A 9 16.60 -10.51 -0.89
N SER A 10 15.70 -10.37 0.07
CA SER A 10 14.25 -10.33 -0.16
C SER A 10 13.56 -9.11 0.43
N ASP A 11 14.33 -8.16 0.98
CA ASP A 11 13.76 -6.99 1.63
C ASP A 11 13.02 -6.10 0.65
N VAL A 12 11.84 -5.72 1.06
CA VAL A 12 10.98 -4.94 0.20
C VAL A 12 11.13 -3.48 0.49
N TYR A 13 11.51 -2.79 -0.54
CA TYR A 13 11.77 -1.38 -0.47
C TYR A 13 10.55 -0.51 -0.80
N LYS A 14 9.71 -0.92 -1.77
CA LYS A 14 8.60 -0.07 -2.23
C LYS A 14 7.27 -0.80 -2.24
N ARG A 15 6.28 -0.20 -1.57
CA ARG A 15 4.88 -0.61 -1.56
C ARG A 15 4.01 0.53 -2.07
N GLN A 16 3.28 0.27 -3.13
CA GLN A 16 2.43 1.30 -3.70
C GLN A 16 1.06 0.74 -4.05
N ILE A 17 0.02 1.36 -3.50
CA ILE A 17 -1.33 1.24 -4.01
C ILE A 17 -1.43 2.23 -5.16
N THR A 18 -1.45 1.73 -6.38
CA THR A 18 -1.41 2.54 -7.60
C THR A 18 -2.64 2.31 -8.46
N SER A 19 -2.98 3.32 -9.25
CA SER A 19 -4.13 3.33 -10.13
C SER A 19 -4.06 2.21 -11.17
N CYS A 20 -5.04 1.33 -11.09
CA CYS A 20 -5.38 0.33 -12.10
C CYS A 20 -6.83 -0.08 -11.93
N THR A 21 -7.32 -1.05 -12.69
CA THR A 21 -8.66 -1.63 -12.58
C THR A 21 -9.04 -1.97 -11.13
N ASN A 22 -8.07 -2.44 -10.34
CA ASN A 22 -8.28 -2.77 -8.92
C ASN A 22 -8.59 -1.55 -8.06
N THR A 23 -8.00 -0.39 -8.31
CA THR A 23 -8.21 0.82 -7.50
C THR A 23 -9.51 1.55 -7.83
N SER A 24 -10.21 1.16 -8.89
CA SER A 24 -11.58 1.62 -9.17
C SER A 24 -12.64 0.75 -8.50
N ASN A 25 -12.26 -0.37 -7.88
CA ASN A 25 -13.17 -1.23 -7.14
C ASN A 25 -13.22 -0.83 -5.66
N PRO A 26 -14.37 -0.30 -5.15
CA PRO A 26 -14.48 0.13 -3.76
C PRO A 26 -14.23 -0.98 -2.75
N TYR A 27 -14.64 -2.22 -3.04
CA TYR A 27 -14.43 -3.37 -2.16
C TYR A 27 -12.95 -3.62 -1.87
N VAL A 28 -12.11 -3.49 -2.88
CA VAL A 28 -10.67 -3.73 -2.75
C VAL A 28 -9.98 -2.60 -2.01
N MET A 29 -10.37 -1.36 -2.31
CA MET A 29 -9.77 -0.18 -1.69
C MET A 29 -10.22 0.02 -0.24
N LEU A 30 -11.50 -0.13 0.04
CA LEU A 30 -12.02 -0.10 1.42
C LEU A 30 -11.50 -1.30 2.22
N GLY A 31 -11.36 -2.47 1.57
CA GLY A 31 -10.68 -3.62 2.16
C GLY A 31 -9.24 -3.31 2.60
N ALA A 32 -8.46 -2.60 1.78
CA ALA A 32 -7.12 -2.16 2.14
C ALA A 32 -7.12 -1.18 3.33
N GLY A 33 -8.07 -0.24 3.34
CA GLY A 33 -8.28 0.67 4.46
C GLY A 33 -8.64 -0.05 5.77
N LEU A 34 -9.48 -1.09 5.69
CA LEU A 34 -9.82 -1.92 6.85
C LEU A 34 -8.63 -2.75 7.37
N VAL A 35 -7.79 -3.28 6.47
CA VAL A 35 -6.53 -3.93 6.86
C VAL A 35 -5.63 -2.94 7.60
N ALA A 36 -5.46 -1.73 7.06
CA ALA A 36 -4.68 -0.67 7.69
C ALA A 36 -5.22 -0.30 9.07
N LYS A 37 -6.54 -0.12 9.20
CA LYS A 37 -7.20 0.16 10.47
C LYS A 37 -6.90 -0.90 11.52
N LYS A 38 -7.16 -2.17 11.20
CA LYS A 38 -6.93 -3.27 12.14
C LYS A 38 -5.44 -3.41 12.51
N ALA A 39 -4.53 -3.15 11.56
CA ALA A 39 -3.10 -3.14 11.83
C ALA A 39 -2.68 -2.04 12.82
N VAL A 40 -3.12 -0.80 12.58
CA VAL A 40 -2.83 0.34 13.45
C VAL A 40 -3.44 0.15 14.85
N GLU A 41 -4.67 -0.36 14.94
CA GLU A 41 -5.33 -0.67 16.21
C GLU A 41 -4.55 -1.71 17.03
N LYS A 42 -3.95 -2.69 16.37
CA LYS A 42 -3.03 -3.69 17.00
C LYS A 42 -1.63 -3.12 17.28
N GLY A 43 -1.30 -1.95 16.76
CA GLY A 43 -0.01 -1.28 16.97
C GLY A 43 1.07 -1.66 15.98
N LEU A 44 0.73 -2.30 14.89
CA LEU A 44 1.67 -2.57 13.81
C LEU A 44 2.13 -1.28 13.15
N LYS A 45 3.37 -1.30 12.69
CA LYS A 45 3.99 -0.19 11.96
C LYS A 45 4.72 -0.72 10.73
N VAL A 46 4.75 0.09 9.70
CA VAL A 46 5.60 -0.18 8.54
C VAL A 46 7.06 0.09 8.92
N PRO A 47 8.00 -0.82 8.61
CA PRO A 47 9.43 -0.59 8.86
C PRO A 47 9.93 0.66 8.13
N GLU A 48 10.85 1.40 8.74
CA GLU A 48 11.36 2.68 8.21
C GLU A 48 12.01 2.58 6.82
N PHE A 49 12.55 1.42 6.49
CA PHE A 49 13.17 1.17 5.19
C PHE A 49 12.13 0.91 4.07
N VAL A 50 10.85 0.72 4.40
CA VAL A 50 9.79 0.49 3.41
C VAL A 50 9.14 1.80 3.03
N LYS A 51 9.20 2.16 1.75
CA LYS A 51 8.51 3.33 1.21
C LYS A 51 7.11 2.95 0.75
N THR A 52 6.10 3.55 1.35
CA THR A 52 4.69 3.40 0.99
C THR A 52 4.17 4.61 0.22
N SER A 53 3.15 4.43 -0.60
CA SER A 53 2.44 5.53 -1.25
C SER A 53 1.08 5.09 -1.79
N LEU A 54 0.16 6.04 -1.93
CA LEU A 54 -1.17 5.85 -2.48
C LEU A 54 -1.37 6.76 -3.71
N ALA A 55 -1.72 6.16 -4.85
CA ALA A 55 -2.05 6.88 -6.08
C ALA A 55 -3.34 6.30 -6.68
N PRO A 56 -4.53 6.67 -6.18
CA PRO A 56 -5.79 6.13 -6.63
C PRO A 56 -6.16 6.63 -8.04
N GLY A 57 -7.12 5.94 -8.67
CA GLY A 57 -7.54 6.24 -10.04
C GLY A 57 -8.31 7.56 -10.18
N SER A 58 -9.02 7.99 -9.15
CA SER A 58 -9.85 9.18 -9.16
C SER A 58 -10.07 9.78 -7.77
N LYS A 59 -10.59 10.99 -7.73
CA LYS A 59 -10.99 11.67 -6.48
C LYS A 59 -12.12 10.94 -5.74
N VAL A 60 -12.97 10.20 -6.44
CA VAL A 60 -14.03 9.39 -5.83
C VAL A 60 -13.45 8.38 -4.83
N VAL A 61 -12.28 7.79 -5.16
CA VAL A 61 -11.59 6.84 -4.26
C VAL A 61 -11.18 7.52 -2.96
N THR A 62 -10.58 8.70 -3.03
CA THR A 62 -10.23 9.47 -1.83
C THR A 62 -11.47 9.96 -1.09
N GLY A 63 -12.55 10.25 -1.80
CA GLY A 63 -13.84 10.60 -1.22
C GLY A 63 -14.35 9.50 -0.29
N TYR A 64 -14.54 8.28 -0.78
CA TYR A 64 -15.08 7.21 0.07
C TYR A 64 -14.07 6.72 1.13
N LEU A 65 -12.75 6.81 0.91
CA LEU A 65 -11.76 6.52 1.95
C LEU A 65 -11.83 7.53 3.09
N ARG A 66 -12.01 8.81 2.78
CA ARG A 66 -12.21 9.87 3.77
C ARG A 66 -13.52 9.69 4.52
N ASP A 67 -14.63 9.49 3.79
CA ASP A 67 -15.97 9.41 4.38
C ASP A 67 -16.17 8.15 5.25
N SER A 68 -15.39 7.10 4.97
CA SER A 68 -15.31 5.91 5.85
C SER A 68 -14.36 6.09 7.04
N GLY A 69 -13.56 7.17 7.09
CA GLY A 69 -12.51 7.39 8.09
C GLY A 69 -11.29 6.46 7.93
N LEU A 70 -11.17 5.75 6.79
CA LEU A 70 -10.09 4.80 6.57
C LEU A 70 -8.82 5.44 5.99
N GLN A 71 -8.92 6.64 5.43
CA GLN A 71 -7.76 7.37 4.91
C GLN A 71 -6.71 7.62 5.99
N GLU A 72 -7.14 7.99 7.20
CA GLU A 72 -6.24 8.29 8.33
C GLU A 72 -5.36 7.08 8.68
N TYR A 73 -5.91 5.87 8.70
CA TYR A 73 -5.14 4.65 8.99
C TYR A 73 -4.17 4.28 7.86
N LEU A 74 -4.51 4.58 6.61
CA LEU A 74 -3.57 4.43 5.50
C LEU A 74 -2.42 5.44 5.61
N ASP A 75 -2.71 6.68 5.98
CA ASP A 75 -1.72 7.74 6.21
C ASP A 75 -0.79 7.38 7.39
N ASP A 76 -1.33 6.82 8.48
CA ASP A 76 -0.56 6.33 9.64
C ASP A 76 0.47 5.25 9.24
N LEU A 77 0.15 4.44 8.23
CA LEU A 77 1.07 3.47 7.65
C LEU A 77 1.93 4.04 6.51
N GLY A 78 1.88 5.35 6.30
CA GLY A 78 2.67 6.06 5.29
C GLY A 78 2.12 5.95 3.86
N PHE A 79 0.94 5.36 3.64
CA PHE A 79 0.27 5.34 2.34
C PHE A 79 -0.37 6.70 2.01
N ASN A 80 0.44 7.74 2.05
CA ASN A 80 0.00 9.09 1.75
C ASN A 80 -0.34 9.25 0.27
N LEU A 81 -1.34 10.07 -0.01
CA LEU A 81 -1.73 10.42 -1.37
C LEU A 81 -0.62 11.20 -2.07
N VAL A 82 -0.07 10.64 -3.16
CA VAL A 82 1.00 11.26 -3.95
C VAL A 82 0.52 11.76 -5.32
N GLY A 83 -0.69 11.42 -5.71
CA GLY A 83 -1.29 11.82 -6.99
C GLY A 83 -2.43 10.93 -7.40
N TYR A 84 -2.99 11.18 -8.57
CA TYR A 84 -4.07 10.40 -9.17
C TYR A 84 -3.63 9.81 -10.50
N GLY A 85 -4.19 8.65 -10.84
CA GLY A 85 -3.92 8.02 -12.12
C GLY A 85 -2.65 7.16 -12.14
N CYS A 86 -2.13 6.90 -13.33
CA CYS A 86 -1.04 5.95 -13.58
C CYS A 86 0.35 6.52 -13.25
N THR A 87 0.59 7.01 -12.03
CA THR A 87 1.88 7.61 -11.63
C THR A 87 3.06 6.68 -11.88
N THR A 88 2.91 5.38 -11.61
CA THR A 88 3.96 4.38 -11.84
C THR A 88 4.17 4.08 -13.33
N CYS A 89 3.10 4.05 -14.14
CA CYS A 89 3.19 3.78 -15.56
C CYS A 89 3.97 4.83 -16.35
N ILE A 90 4.01 6.06 -15.87
CA ILE A 90 4.72 7.19 -16.48
C ILE A 90 6.10 7.46 -15.85
N GLY A 91 6.58 6.57 -14.97
CA GLY A 91 7.89 6.70 -14.34
C GLY A 91 7.95 7.66 -13.14
N ASN A 92 6.82 8.13 -12.63
CA ASN A 92 6.73 9.06 -11.49
C ASN A 92 6.61 8.37 -10.14
N SER A 93 7.29 7.25 -9.96
CA SER A 93 7.30 6.53 -8.68
C SER A 93 8.10 7.20 -7.57
N GLY A 94 8.82 8.26 -7.89
CA GLY A 94 9.69 8.99 -6.98
C GLY A 94 11.01 8.25 -6.67
N PRO A 95 12.03 9.00 -6.18
CA PRO A 95 13.35 8.44 -5.87
C PRO A 95 13.29 7.49 -4.66
N LEU A 96 14.32 6.67 -4.56
CA LEU A 96 14.63 5.94 -3.33
C LEU A 96 15.05 6.92 -2.22
N LEU A 97 14.95 6.48 -0.97
CA LEU A 97 15.59 7.21 0.12
C LEU A 97 17.12 7.18 -0.11
N PRO A 98 17.83 8.31 0.02
CA PRO A 98 19.26 8.39 -0.32
C PRO A 98 20.13 7.36 0.41
N GLU A 99 19.80 7.05 1.66
CA GLU A 99 20.50 6.07 2.48
C GLU A 99 20.35 4.65 1.94
N ILE A 100 19.16 4.33 1.41
CA ILE A 100 18.88 3.02 0.80
C ILE A 100 19.48 2.93 -0.59
N GLU A 101 19.43 4.00 -1.38
CA GLU A 101 20.07 4.05 -2.68
C GLU A 101 21.56 3.76 -2.56
N LYS A 102 22.21 4.35 -1.55
CA LYS A 102 23.61 4.10 -1.22
C LYS A 102 23.85 2.66 -0.76
N ALA A 103 23.04 2.14 0.16
CA ALA A 103 23.16 0.76 0.64
C ALA A 103 22.99 -0.27 -0.50
N VAL A 104 22.03 -0.04 -1.39
CA VAL A 104 21.81 -0.90 -2.57
C VAL A 104 23.01 -0.89 -3.50
N ALA A 105 23.64 0.29 -3.72
CA ALA A 105 24.81 0.42 -4.58
C ALA A 105 26.06 -0.19 -3.96
N ASP A 106 26.27 -0.01 -2.65
CA ASP A 106 27.48 -0.43 -1.95
C ASP A 106 27.46 -1.93 -1.59
N GLU A 107 26.28 -2.51 -1.31
CA GLU A 107 26.15 -3.89 -0.81
C GLU A 107 25.46 -4.86 -1.80
N ASP A 108 25.18 -4.41 -3.04
CA ASP A 108 24.46 -5.17 -4.11
C ASP A 108 23.17 -5.83 -3.59
N LEU A 109 22.38 -5.08 -2.80
CA LEU A 109 21.17 -5.58 -2.20
C LEU A 109 20.09 -5.82 -3.26
N LEU A 110 19.39 -6.93 -3.15
CA LEU A 110 18.21 -7.21 -3.98
C LEU A 110 16.99 -6.48 -3.42
N VAL A 111 16.64 -5.37 -4.04
CA VAL A 111 15.49 -4.57 -3.65
C VAL A 111 14.28 -4.91 -4.51
N THR A 112 13.12 -5.08 -3.87
CA THR A 112 11.88 -5.46 -4.54
C THR A 112 10.79 -4.41 -4.37
N SER A 113 9.79 -4.44 -5.23
CA SER A 113 8.57 -3.66 -5.05
C SER A 113 7.32 -4.52 -5.09
N VAL A 114 6.28 -4.14 -4.34
CA VAL A 114 4.94 -4.72 -4.47
C VAL A 114 3.93 -3.62 -4.76
N LEU A 115 3.18 -3.80 -5.82
CA LEU A 115 2.29 -2.80 -6.41
C LEU A 115 0.92 -3.39 -6.66
N SER A 116 -0.12 -2.59 -6.55
CA SER A 116 -1.48 -3.01 -6.93
C SER A 116 -1.83 -2.73 -8.39
N GLY A 117 -0.95 -2.11 -9.14
CA GLY A 117 -1.17 -1.68 -10.52
C GLY A 117 -0.51 -2.57 -11.56
N ASN A 118 -1.12 -2.65 -12.73
CA ASN A 118 -0.94 -3.70 -13.73
C ASN A 118 0.21 -3.49 -14.74
N ARG A 119 1.14 -2.57 -14.58
CA ARG A 119 2.18 -2.41 -15.60
C ARG A 119 3.54 -2.12 -14.99
N ASN A 120 4.19 -3.19 -14.58
CA ASN A 120 5.59 -3.20 -14.22
C ASN A 120 6.43 -3.39 -15.49
N PHE A 121 6.75 -2.32 -16.16
CA PHE A 121 7.85 -2.39 -17.12
C PHE A 121 9.15 -2.25 -16.33
N GLU A 122 10.09 -3.13 -16.59
CA GLU A 122 11.44 -3.07 -16.04
C GLU A 122 12.00 -1.65 -16.15
N GLY A 123 12.59 -1.15 -15.05
CA GLY A 123 13.18 0.19 -14.98
C GLY A 123 12.21 1.37 -14.79
N ARG A 124 10.89 1.19 -14.90
CA ARG A 124 9.93 2.31 -14.71
C ARG A 124 9.61 2.62 -13.27
N ILE A 125 9.71 1.64 -12.37
CA ILE A 125 9.49 1.85 -10.94
C ILE A 125 10.71 2.54 -10.35
N HIS A 126 11.87 1.91 -10.50
CA HIS A 126 13.17 2.48 -10.19
C HIS A 126 14.26 1.60 -10.81
N PRO A 127 15.37 2.17 -11.34
CA PRO A 127 16.44 1.38 -11.97
C PRO A 127 17.08 0.34 -11.05
N LEU A 128 17.12 0.62 -9.75
CA LEU A 128 17.72 -0.27 -8.75
C LEU A 128 16.76 -1.36 -8.23
N VAL A 129 15.47 -1.31 -8.56
CA VAL A 129 14.49 -2.33 -8.17
C VAL A 129 14.53 -3.47 -9.17
N LYS A 130 15.04 -4.62 -8.73
CA LYS A 130 15.29 -5.80 -9.61
C LYS A 130 14.06 -6.72 -9.75
N ALA A 131 13.13 -6.73 -8.77
CA ALA A 131 11.93 -7.56 -8.83
C ALA A 131 10.67 -6.77 -8.46
N ASN A 132 9.61 -6.96 -9.24
CA ASN A 132 8.35 -6.26 -9.07
C ASN A 132 7.21 -7.27 -8.98
N TYR A 133 6.44 -7.19 -7.91
CA TYR A 133 5.32 -8.08 -7.63
C TYR A 133 3.99 -7.32 -7.77
N LEU A 134 3.02 -7.99 -8.36
CA LEU A 134 1.64 -7.51 -8.44
C LEU A 134 0.81 -8.17 -7.35
N ALA A 135 0.12 -7.36 -6.56
CA ALA A 135 -0.74 -7.83 -5.48
C ALA A 135 -2.02 -6.98 -5.37
N SER A 136 -3.04 -7.49 -4.67
CA SER A 136 -4.20 -6.67 -4.33
C SER A 136 -3.80 -5.52 -3.39
N PRO A 137 -4.56 -4.40 -3.35
CA PRO A 137 -4.30 -3.32 -2.40
C PRO A 137 -4.19 -3.78 -0.94
N GLN A 138 -5.00 -4.74 -0.51
CA GLN A 138 -4.93 -5.34 0.83
C GLN A 138 -3.59 -6.03 1.08
N LEU A 139 -3.13 -6.83 0.11
CA LEU A 139 -1.84 -7.52 0.20
C LEU A 139 -0.66 -6.54 0.11
N VAL A 140 -0.79 -5.44 -0.64
CA VAL A 140 0.23 -4.36 -0.63
C VAL A 140 0.42 -3.82 0.79
N VAL A 141 -0.67 -3.59 1.54
CA VAL A 141 -0.59 -3.18 2.95
C VAL A 141 0.06 -4.26 3.81
N ALA A 142 -0.35 -5.53 3.65
CA ALA A 142 0.22 -6.65 4.42
C ALA A 142 1.74 -6.79 4.19
N TYR A 143 2.18 -6.73 2.94
CA TYR A 143 3.60 -6.78 2.62
C TYR A 143 4.36 -5.51 3.05
N ALA A 144 3.72 -4.37 3.18
CA ALA A 144 4.34 -3.19 3.77
C ALA A 144 4.64 -3.39 5.25
N LEU A 145 3.71 -4.01 5.97
CA LEU A 145 3.84 -4.31 7.40
C LEU A 145 4.93 -5.37 7.66
N SER A 146 5.00 -6.41 6.84
CA SER A 146 6.03 -7.46 6.98
C SER A 146 7.43 -6.99 6.62
N GLY A 147 7.55 -5.99 5.75
CA GLY A 147 8.84 -5.48 5.26
C GLY A 147 9.57 -6.38 4.26
N THR A 148 9.10 -7.60 4.04
CA THR A 148 9.70 -8.59 3.13
C THR A 148 8.67 -9.24 2.22
N VAL A 149 9.10 -9.79 1.08
CA VAL A 149 8.28 -10.69 0.23
C VAL A 149 8.54 -12.15 0.54
N ASP A 150 9.63 -12.45 1.25
CA ASP A 150 10.01 -13.79 1.69
C ASP A 150 9.36 -14.10 3.05
N ILE A 151 8.05 -14.28 3.01
CA ILE A 151 7.22 -14.56 4.19
C ILE A 151 6.05 -15.44 3.79
N ASP A 152 5.77 -16.45 4.60
CA ASP A 152 4.53 -17.21 4.53
C ASP A 152 3.42 -16.48 5.31
N LEU A 153 2.65 -15.64 4.59
CA LEU A 153 1.57 -14.85 5.17
C LEU A 153 0.47 -15.67 5.86
N GLN A 154 0.42 -17.00 5.65
CA GLN A 154 -0.55 -17.86 6.31
C GLN A 154 -0.07 -18.36 7.67
N ASN A 155 1.25 -18.59 7.81
CA ASN A 155 1.80 -19.28 8.98
C ASN A 155 2.82 -18.44 9.76
N GLU A 156 3.31 -17.35 9.19
CA GLU A 156 4.29 -16.47 9.84
C GLU A 156 3.66 -15.14 10.28
N PRO A 157 4.10 -14.58 11.42
CA PRO A 157 3.62 -13.28 11.86
C PRO A 157 4.10 -12.17 10.93
N ILE A 158 3.22 -11.23 10.63
CA ILE A 158 3.53 -10.05 9.80
C ILE A 158 4.16 -8.90 10.60
N GLY A 159 4.17 -9.00 11.91
CA GLY A 159 4.76 -8.01 12.81
C GLY A 159 4.38 -8.27 14.26
N GLN A 160 4.81 -7.37 15.14
CA GLN A 160 4.52 -7.42 16.57
C GLN A 160 3.57 -6.30 16.98
N GLY A 161 2.57 -6.63 17.77
CA GLY A 161 1.60 -5.70 18.31
C GLY A 161 2.15 -4.87 19.47
N LYS A 162 1.26 -4.07 20.08
CA LYS A 162 1.61 -3.08 21.12
C LYS A 162 2.31 -3.69 22.35
N ASN A 163 1.98 -4.93 22.68
CA ASN A 163 2.51 -5.63 23.85
C ASN A 163 3.60 -6.67 23.47
N GLY A 164 4.07 -6.65 22.23
CA GLY A 164 5.05 -7.59 21.71
C GLY A 164 4.46 -8.94 21.29
N GLU A 165 3.14 -9.06 21.22
CA GLU A 165 2.47 -10.24 20.68
C GLU A 165 2.67 -10.37 19.17
N ASP A 166 2.81 -11.58 18.68
CA ASP A 166 2.86 -11.86 17.25
C ASP A 166 1.48 -11.62 16.62
N VAL A 167 1.46 -10.86 15.54
CA VAL A 167 0.24 -10.56 14.78
C VAL A 167 0.34 -11.19 13.40
N TYR A 168 -0.68 -11.98 13.06
CA TYR A 168 -0.78 -12.70 11.79
C TYR A 168 -1.72 -11.99 10.82
N LEU A 169 -1.62 -12.31 9.54
CA LEU A 169 -2.48 -11.73 8.51
C LEU A 169 -3.96 -11.92 8.82
N GLN A 170 -4.36 -13.09 9.30
CA GLN A 170 -5.75 -13.40 9.68
C GLN A 170 -6.31 -12.47 10.77
N ASP A 171 -5.46 -11.93 11.64
CA ASP A 171 -5.87 -11.05 12.74
C ASP A 171 -6.28 -9.66 12.26
N ILE A 172 -5.80 -9.25 11.10
CA ILE A 172 -6.07 -7.94 10.51
C ILE A 172 -6.87 -8.02 9.20
N TRP A 173 -7.14 -9.24 8.70
CA TRP A 173 -7.91 -9.40 7.47
C TRP A 173 -9.41 -9.15 7.73
N PRO A 174 -10.04 -8.22 6.99
CA PRO A 174 -11.47 -7.97 7.18
C PRO A 174 -12.31 -9.12 6.61
N SER A 175 -13.44 -9.38 7.23
CA SER A 175 -14.44 -10.28 6.67
C SER A 175 -15.11 -9.66 5.44
N ILE A 176 -15.68 -10.49 4.57
CA ILE A 176 -16.44 -10.04 3.40
C ILE A 176 -17.59 -9.12 3.84
N GLN A 177 -18.24 -9.44 4.97
CA GLN A 177 -19.35 -8.66 5.49
C GLN A 177 -18.89 -7.27 5.94
N GLU A 178 -17.78 -7.15 6.67
CA GLU A 178 -17.22 -5.86 7.09
C GLU A 178 -16.91 -4.96 5.88
N VAL A 179 -16.37 -5.54 4.80
CA VAL A 179 -16.09 -4.79 3.58
C VAL A 179 -17.37 -4.36 2.91
N SER A 180 -18.35 -5.26 2.77
CA SER A 180 -19.67 -4.96 2.15
C SER A 180 -20.40 -3.84 2.90
N ASP A 181 -20.50 -3.96 4.22
CA ASP A 181 -21.15 -2.95 5.06
C ASP A 181 -20.48 -1.58 4.95
N THR A 182 -19.16 -1.57 4.82
CA THR A 182 -18.41 -0.32 4.63
C THR A 182 -18.67 0.29 3.25
N VAL A 183 -18.70 -0.53 2.20
CA VAL A 183 -19.02 -0.08 0.84
C VAL A 183 -20.44 0.51 0.79
N ASP A 184 -21.42 -0.22 1.31
CA ASP A 184 -22.84 0.20 1.28
C ASP A 184 -23.06 1.53 2.04
N LYS A 185 -22.24 1.78 3.06
CA LYS A 185 -22.33 3.01 3.86
C LYS A 185 -21.79 4.24 3.15
N VAL A 186 -20.73 4.12 2.36
CA VAL A 186 -19.99 5.30 1.85
C VAL A 186 -20.01 5.45 0.33
N VAL A 187 -20.26 4.38 -0.42
CA VAL A 187 -20.32 4.44 -1.88
C VAL A 187 -21.75 4.73 -2.31
N THR A 188 -22.12 6.00 -2.33
CA THR A 188 -23.45 6.46 -2.65
C THR A 188 -23.46 7.24 -3.97
N PRO A 189 -24.63 7.35 -4.65
CA PRO A 189 -24.76 8.18 -5.85
C PRO A 189 -24.40 9.66 -5.59
N GLU A 190 -24.67 10.16 -4.39
CA GLU A 190 -24.39 11.53 -3.97
C GLU A 190 -22.88 11.82 -3.99
N LEU A 191 -22.05 10.87 -3.51
CA LEU A 191 -20.61 10.98 -3.55
C LEU A 191 -20.09 11.21 -4.97
N PHE A 192 -20.60 10.44 -5.94
CA PHE A 192 -20.22 10.61 -7.34
C PHE A 192 -20.63 11.99 -7.88
N LEU A 193 -21.84 12.45 -7.56
CA LEU A 193 -22.32 13.77 -7.99
C LEU A 193 -21.48 14.90 -7.39
N GLU A 194 -21.06 14.78 -6.15
CA GLU A 194 -20.27 15.78 -5.45
C GLU A 194 -18.86 15.90 -6.05
N GLU A 195 -18.18 14.78 -6.24
CA GLU A 195 -16.83 14.75 -6.83
C GLU A 195 -16.83 15.18 -8.32
N TYR A 196 -17.88 14.86 -9.08
CA TYR A 196 -18.02 15.34 -10.46
C TYR A 196 -18.35 16.83 -10.54
N LYS A 197 -19.16 17.38 -9.63
CA LYS A 197 -19.42 18.84 -9.58
C LYS A 197 -18.14 19.62 -9.35
N LEU A 198 -17.29 19.18 -8.43
CA LEU A 198 -15.99 19.80 -8.17
C LEU A 198 -15.05 19.75 -9.39
N SER A 199 -15.18 18.71 -10.22
CA SER A 199 -14.39 18.57 -11.45
C SER A 199 -14.86 19.49 -12.57
N LEU A 200 -16.16 19.80 -12.63
CA LEU A 200 -16.75 20.65 -13.69
C LEU A 200 -16.59 22.16 -13.44
N ILE A 201 -16.27 22.57 -12.20
CA ILE A 201 -16.06 23.98 -11.85
C ILE A 201 -14.69 24.48 -12.35
N HIS A 202 -13.81 23.60 -12.76
CA HIS A 202 -12.46 23.94 -13.25
C HIS A 202 -12.29 23.84 -14.78
N ILE A 203 -13.37 23.76 -15.53
CA ILE A 203 -13.43 23.94 -16.99
C ILE A 203 -14.05 25.35 -17.28
#